data_65299fb167fa3640ca9ec5472c1edffa
#
_entry.id   65299fb167fa3640ca9ec5472c1edffa
#
_cell.length_a   1.000
_cell.length_b   1.000
_cell.length_c   1.000
_cell.angle_alpha   90.00
_cell.angle_beta   90.00
_cell.angle_gamma   90.00
#
_symmetry.space_group_name_H-M   'P 1'
#
loop_
_entity.id
_entity.type
_entity.pdbx_description
1 polymer ?
#
loop_
_entity_poly.entity_id
_entity_poly.type
_entity_poly.pdbx_seq_one_letter_code
_entity_poly.pdbx_strand_id
1 'polypeptide(L)'
;MIPVCGKKTRVSRNLGAHHSAWLSSQNHAFAAFVRVFALSTALLLVFGTCGAAQNEQAVGKAEGKRYVTDMAGRRVALPGQVKRIVTLGPVPVLNSFIFTLGEGEKIVNGLPLSFARSPRYKYQTLFAPSLAHEQDVQGNAGGRPDLEALLKARPDVIFTMDLQTTDVLERNGFAAVFLSWRQPEDVKGLMRLVGEVLNRQDGAAEYIRYFDDTVKRVGEVVSRVPQGKRPRVLLCTVRTLTQPHLIAEWWIETAGGTSVTNNGRSMESFTFSLEQMLAWNPDILLVSGPEDLKEVYEDRRFLAIKAVKSRRVYVAPCAAHLWANRTAEQPLTVLWAAKIFHPELFKNLDLIKEMQYFYGRFFHYRMSDGEAREILNGAL
;
A
#
# COMPACT_ATOMS: atom_id res chain seq x y z
N MET A 1 -29.06 -41.47 49.85
CA MET A 1 -30.53 -41.50 49.59
C MET A 1 -30.77 -40.62 48.39
N ILE A 2 -30.88 -41.27 47.26
CA ILE A 2 -31.99 -41.33 46.28
C ILE A 2 -32.10 -40.12 45.34
N PRO A 3 -32.53 -40.31 44.09
CA PRO A 3 -31.72 -40.69 42.91
C PRO A 3 -31.93 -39.71 41.71
N VAL A 4 -31.04 -39.84 40.76
CA VAL A 4 -31.18 -39.95 39.31
C VAL A 4 -32.55 -39.68 38.67
N CYS A 5 -32.61 -38.79 37.71
CA CYS A 5 -33.37 -39.04 36.48
C CYS A 5 -32.76 -38.31 35.31
N GLY A 6 -32.29 -39.07 34.34
CA GLY A 6 -31.82 -38.64 33.05
C GLY A 6 -32.99 -38.41 32.07
N LYS A 7 -32.74 -37.55 31.09
CA LYS A 7 -33.42 -37.64 29.79
C LYS A 7 -32.41 -37.38 28.67
N LYS A 8 -32.05 -38.46 27.98
CA LYS A 8 -31.49 -38.44 26.64
C LYS A 8 -32.57 -38.02 25.68
N THR A 9 -32.39 -36.96 24.95
CA THR A 9 -33.13 -36.69 23.71
C THR A 9 -32.17 -36.80 22.53
N ARG A 10 -32.38 -37.87 21.79
CA ARG A 10 -31.88 -38.11 20.44
C ARG A 10 -32.48 -37.05 19.51
N VAL A 11 -31.66 -36.32 18.76
CA VAL A 11 -32.11 -35.64 17.54
C VAL A 11 -31.33 -36.24 16.38
N SER A 12 -32.11 -36.86 15.52
CA SER A 12 -31.73 -37.56 14.29
C SER A 12 -31.16 -36.61 13.26
N ARG A 13 -30.17 -37.15 12.56
CA ARG A 13 -29.65 -36.63 11.27
C ARG A 13 -30.78 -36.53 10.25
N ASN A 14 -30.88 -35.39 9.59
CA ASN A 14 -31.37 -35.31 8.21
C ASN A 14 -30.37 -34.44 7.42
N LEU A 15 -29.49 -35.19 6.74
CA LEU A 15 -28.72 -34.73 5.61
C LEU A 15 -29.56 -35.00 4.35
N GLY A 16 -29.78 -33.99 3.55
CA GLY A 16 -30.27 -34.22 2.20
C GLY A 16 -30.96 -33.01 1.54
N ALA A 17 -30.37 -32.59 0.47
CA ALA A 17 -31.01 -31.87 -0.64
C ALA A 17 -31.30 -30.38 -0.46
N HIS A 18 -30.27 -29.53 -0.72
CA HIS A 18 -30.46 -28.23 -1.38
C HIS A 18 -29.14 -27.77 -2.07
N HIS A 19 -28.68 -28.57 -3.02
CA HIS A 19 -27.62 -28.18 -3.97
C HIS A 19 -28.02 -28.64 -5.36
N SER A 20 -28.99 -27.96 -5.99
CA SER A 20 -29.23 -28.07 -7.45
C SER A 20 -30.38 -27.16 -7.90
N ALA A 21 -30.31 -25.87 -7.71
CA ALA A 21 -31.28 -24.94 -8.29
C ALA A 21 -30.69 -23.54 -8.56
N TRP A 22 -29.39 -23.43 -8.94
CA TRP A 22 -28.81 -22.12 -9.26
C TRP A 22 -27.96 -22.09 -10.54
N LEU A 23 -28.14 -23.08 -11.43
CA LEU A 23 -27.40 -23.16 -12.71
C LEU A 23 -28.28 -23.31 -13.95
N SER A 24 -29.53 -22.81 -13.96
CA SER A 24 -30.39 -22.89 -15.16
C SER A 24 -31.18 -21.64 -15.53
N SER A 25 -30.76 -20.42 -15.12
CA SER A 25 -31.49 -19.20 -15.53
C SER A 25 -30.66 -18.08 -16.19
N GLN A 26 -29.50 -18.40 -16.80
CA GLN A 26 -28.72 -17.40 -17.54
C GLN A 26 -28.49 -17.70 -19.04
N ASN A 27 -29.26 -18.55 -19.68
CA ASN A 27 -29.07 -18.89 -21.11
C ASN A 27 -30.27 -18.55 -22.02
N HIS A 28 -31.13 -17.61 -21.70
CA HIS A 28 -32.24 -17.21 -22.63
C HIS A 28 -32.44 -15.69 -22.80
N ALA A 29 -31.37 -14.89 -22.82
CA ALA A 29 -31.48 -13.44 -23.09
C ALA A 29 -30.46 -12.92 -24.13
N PHE A 30 -29.94 -13.75 -25.02
CA PHE A 30 -28.96 -13.31 -26.05
C PHE A 30 -29.35 -13.68 -27.50
N ALA A 31 -30.63 -13.79 -27.82
CA ALA A 31 -31.06 -14.13 -29.17
C ALA A 31 -32.30 -13.36 -29.68
N ALA A 32 -32.41 -12.07 -29.44
CA ALA A 32 -33.49 -11.27 -30.00
C ALA A 32 -33.16 -9.78 -30.17
N PHE A 33 -32.03 -9.42 -30.83
CA PHE A 33 -31.81 -8.03 -31.24
C PHE A 33 -30.89 -7.89 -32.48
N VAL A 34 -31.12 -8.75 -33.47
CA VAL A 34 -30.60 -8.55 -34.83
C VAL A 34 -31.71 -8.85 -35.82
N ARG A 35 -32.51 -7.85 -36.18
CA ARG A 35 -33.25 -7.71 -37.45
C ARG A 35 -34.22 -6.54 -37.27
N VAL A 36 -33.96 -5.46 -37.91
CA VAL A 36 -34.78 -4.43 -38.51
C VAL A 36 -33.96 -3.12 -38.53
N PHE A 37 -33.37 -2.82 -39.63
CA PHE A 37 -33.30 -1.53 -40.26
C PHE A 37 -32.36 -1.59 -41.47
N ALA A 38 -32.93 -2.11 -42.56
CA ALA A 38 -32.50 -1.80 -43.91
C ALA A 38 -33.72 -1.30 -44.66
N LEU A 39 -33.62 -0.15 -45.23
CA LEU A 39 -34.40 0.49 -46.27
C LEU A 39 -34.87 1.89 -45.87
N SER A 40 -34.18 2.89 -46.39
CA SER A 40 -34.77 3.99 -47.16
C SER A 40 -33.68 4.90 -47.64
N THR A 41 -33.31 4.73 -48.88
CA THR A 41 -32.53 5.63 -49.73
C THR A 41 -33.42 6.74 -50.29
N ALA A 42 -32.75 7.90 -50.48
CA ALA A 42 -32.98 8.93 -51.51
C ALA A 42 -34.11 9.96 -51.26
N LEU A 43 -33.77 11.22 -51.20
CA LEU A 43 -34.05 12.18 -52.24
C LEU A 43 -33.81 13.63 -51.77
N LEU A 44 -33.12 14.36 -52.66
CA LEU A 44 -33.19 15.81 -52.97
C LEU A 44 -32.24 16.78 -52.28
N LEU A 45 -31.24 17.10 -53.11
CA LEU A 45 -30.59 18.41 -53.27
C LEU A 45 -31.60 19.53 -53.57
N VAL A 46 -31.49 20.65 -52.86
CA VAL A 46 -31.70 22.00 -53.47
C VAL A 46 -30.98 23.05 -52.64
N PHE A 47 -30.26 23.88 -53.31
CA PHE A 47 -29.56 25.13 -53.09
C PHE A 47 -30.06 26.09 -52.00
N GLY A 48 -29.11 26.74 -51.33
CA GLY A 48 -29.33 27.94 -50.55
C GLY A 48 -28.03 28.52 -50.06
N THR A 49 -27.31 29.25 -50.92
CA THR A 49 -26.22 30.15 -50.55
C THR A 49 -26.77 31.37 -49.84
N CYS A 50 -26.45 31.51 -48.55
CA CYS A 50 -26.54 32.81 -47.90
C CYS A 50 -25.36 32.99 -46.96
N GLY A 51 -24.55 33.99 -47.20
CA GLY A 51 -23.37 34.31 -46.42
C GLY A 51 -23.72 34.70 -45.00
N ALA A 52 -22.98 34.20 -44.07
CA ALA A 52 -22.95 34.69 -42.69
C ALA A 52 -21.50 34.86 -42.28
N ALA A 53 -21.23 36.04 -41.82
CA ALA A 53 -19.96 36.56 -41.38
C ALA A 53 -19.23 35.62 -40.40
N GLN A 54 -17.95 35.49 -40.66
CA GLN A 54 -17.00 34.94 -39.73
C GLN A 54 -16.98 35.76 -38.44
N ASN A 55 -17.53 35.19 -37.37
CA ASN A 55 -17.28 35.66 -36.03
C ASN A 55 -16.25 34.70 -35.45
N GLU A 56 -14.98 34.95 -35.72
CA GLU A 56 -13.87 34.34 -35.00
C GLU A 56 -13.87 34.88 -33.58
N GLN A 57 -14.77 34.33 -32.75
CA GLN A 57 -14.61 34.45 -31.33
C GLN A 57 -13.49 33.47 -30.92
N ALA A 58 -12.42 34.06 -30.39
CA ALA A 58 -11.31 33.39 -29.73
C ALA A 58 -11.82 32.27 -28.81
N VAL A 59 -11.79 31.03 -29.31
CA VAL A 59 -11.89 29.85 -28.47
C VAL A 59 -10.58 29.81 -27.70
N GLY A 60 -10.57 30.41 -26.50
CA GLY A 60 -9.54 30.15 -25.52
C GLY A 60 -9.40 28.65 -25.41
N LYS A 61 -8.19 28.13 -25.65
CA LYS A 61 -7.85 26.73 -25.39
C LYS A 61 -8.29 26.43 -23.95
N ALA A 62 -9.44 25.80 -23.77
CA ALA A 62 -9.79 25.12 -22.54
C ALA A 62 -8.69 24.07 -22.35
N GLU A 63 -7.79 24.27 -21.40
CA GLU A 63 -6.83 23.23 -20.99
C GLU A 63 -7.66 21.99 -20.72
N GLY A 64 -7.50 20.96 -21.56
CA GLY A 64 -8.39 19.82 -21.59
C GLY A 64 -8.35 19.10 -20.25
N LYS A 65 -9.44 19.12 -19.52
CA LYS A 65 -9.60 18.29 -18.31
C LYS A 65 -9.51 16.82 -18.74
N ARG A 66 -8.68 16.07 -18.08
CA ARG A 66 -8.62 14.61 -18.19
C ARG A 66 -9.28 13.96 -16.97
N TYR A 67 -9.62 12.71 -17.09
CA TYR A 67 -10.28 11.98 -16.02
C TYR A 67 -9.52 10.71 -15.72
N VAL A 68 -9.48 10.36 -14.44
CA VAL A 68 -9.00 9.05 -13.95
C VAL A 68 -10.10 8.38 -13.13
N THR A 69 -10.04 7.05 -13.05
CA THR A 69 -10.92 6.29 -12.15
C THR A 69 -10.11 5.87 -10.94
N ASP A 70 -10.52 6.29 -9.74
CA ASP A 70 -9.81 5.95 -8.52
C ASP A 70 -10.13 4.53 -8.01
N MET A 71 -9.50 4.12 -6.90
CA MET A 71 -9.66 2.76 -6.38
C MET A 71 -11.02 2.48 -5.72
N ALA A 72 -11.88 3.50 -5.59
CA ALA A 72 -13.30 3.35 -5.21
C ALA A 72 -14.24 3.35 -6.44
N GLY A 73 -13.69 3.40 -7.68
CA GLY A 73 -14.47 3.47 -8.91
C GLY A 73 -15.03 4.86 -9.24
N ARG A 74 -14.58 5.92 -8.53
CA ARG A 74 -15.03 7.30 -8.76
C ARG A 74 -14.25 7.92 -9.91
N ARG A 75 -14.95 8.71 -10.72
CA ARG A 75 -14.34 9.45 -11.84
C ARG A 75 -13.88 10.82 -11.35
N VAL A 76 -12.58 11.05 -11.29
CA VAL A 76 -11.95 12.28 -10.81
C VAL A 76 -11.45 13.12 -11.98
N ALA A 77 -11.85 14.38 -12.02
CA ALA A 77 -11.39 15.35 -13.03
C ALA A 77 -10.04 15.95 -12.60
N LEU A 78 -9.06 15.95 -13.49
CA LEU A 78 -7.71 16.45 -13.25
C LEU A 78 -7.32 17.46 -14.34
N PRO A 79 -6.38 18.39 -14.07
CA PRO A 79 -5.75 19.19 -15.11
C PRO A 79 -4.92 18.31 -16.05
N GLY A 80 -4.60 18.81 -17.23
CA GLY A 80 -3.72 18.13 -18.19
C GLY A 80 -2.38 17.74 -17.58
N GLN A 81 -1.81 18.61 -16.74
CA GLN A 81 -0.60 18.35 -15.94
C GLN A 81 -0.85 18.59 -14.45
N VAL A 82 -0.48 17.64 -13.61
CA VAL A 82 -0.43 17.79 -12.15
C VAL A 82 0.93 18.38 -11.77
N LYS A 83 0.91 19.52 -11.09
CA LYS A 83 2.11 20.24 -10.61
C LYS A 83 2.14 20.36 -9.09
N ARG A 84 1.00 20.29 -8.43
CA ARG A 84 0.86 20.47 -6.98
C ARG A 84 0.07 19.31 -6.38
N ILE A 85 0.71 18.55 -5.54
CA ILE A 85 0.17 17.33 -4.92
C ILE A 85 0.04 17.55 -3.42
N VAL A 86 -1.09 17.15 -2.88
CA VAL A 86 -1.27 17.02 -1.43
C VAL A 86 -1.51 15.55 -1.08
N THR A 87 -0.94 15.10 0.02
CA THR A 87 -1.17 13.78 0.61
C THR A 87 -1.82 13.93 1.98
N LEU A 88 -2.93 13.23 2.22
CA LEU A 88 -3.68 13.25 3.48
C LEU A 88 -3.81 11.85 4.09
N GLY A 89 -3.73 11.78 5.40
CA GLY A 89 -3.76 10.52 6.16
C GLY A 89 -2.35 10.00 6.45
N PRO A 90 -1.95 8.80 6.04
CA PRO A 90 -0.61 8.26 6.29
C PRO A 90 0.41 8.88 5.32
N VAL A 91 0.67 10.19 5.48
CA VAL A 91 1.49 11.02 4.57
C VAL A 91 2.80 10.34 4.15
N PRO A 92 3.66 9.82 5.05
CA PRO A 92 4.93 9.22 4.62
C PRO A 92 4.76 8.00 3.71
N VAL A 93 3.67 7.22 3.90
CA VAL A 93 3.36 6.07 3.03
C VAL A 93 2.96 6.55 1.65
N LEU A 94 2.04 7.53 1.56
CA LEU A 94 1.57 8.08 0.29
C LEU A 94 2.71 8.74 -0.47
N ASN A 95 3.56 9.50 0.23
CA ASN A 95 4.74 10.14 -0.34
C ASN A 95 5.69 9.10 -0.98
N SER A 96 5.85 7.91 -0.37
CA SER A 96 6.75 6.88 -0.91
C SER A 96 6.39 6.49 -2.35
N PHE A 97 5.12 6.43 -2.70
CA PHE A 97 4.65 6.11 -4.05
C PHE A 97 4.89 7.26 -5.03
N ILE A 98 4.79 8.51 -4.56
CA ILE A 98 5.08 9.71 -5.37
C ILE A 98 6.59 9.82 -5.63
N PHE A 99 7.41 9.56 -4.60
CA PHE A 99 8.88 9.51 -4.72
C PHE A 99 9.32 8.45 -5.74
N THR A 100 8.65 7.29 -5.75
CA THR A 100 8.95 6.19 -6.69
C THR A 100 8.83 6.60 -8.16
N LEU A 101 8.07 7.63 -8.45
CA LEU A 101 7.91 8.20 -9.79
C LEU A 101 8.77 9.45 -10.04
N GLY A 102 9.66 9.79 -9.09
CA GLY A 102 10.51 10.98 -9.17
C GLY A 102 9.75 12.31 -9.03
N GLU A 103 8.54 12.30 -8.45
CA GLU A 103 7.65 13.46 -8.40
C GLU A 103 7.54 14.09 -6.99
N GLY A 104 8.48 13.79 -6.09
CA GLY A 104 8.48 14.24 -4.70
C GLY A 104 8.42 15.77 -4.56
N GLU A 105 9.12 16.51 -5.41
CA GLU A 105 9.16 17.98 -5.39
C GLU A 105 7.81 18.65 -5.72
N LYS A 106 6.84 17.87 -6.22
CA LYS A 106 5.48 18.38 -6.46
C LYS A 106 4.59 18.33 -5.20
N ILE A 107 5.04 17.69 -4.14
CA ILE A 107 4.29 17.62 -2.88
C ILE A 107 4.36 18.98 -2.20
N VAL A 108 3.19 19.55 -1.90
CA VAL A 108 3.02 20.90 -1.35
C VAL A 108 2.38 20.89 0.04
N ASN A 109 2.56 19.82 0.78
CA ASN A 109 2.23 19.74 2.21
C ASN A 109 3.38 19.12 2.99
N GLY A 110 3.60 19.63 4.20
CA GLY A 110 4.60 19.11 5.12
C GLY A 110 4.18 17.79 5.77
N LEU A 111 5.11 17.24 6.53
CA LEU A 111 4.83 16.05 7.33
C LEU A 111 4.02 16.40 8.57
N PRO A 112 3.08 15.55 8.99
CA PRO A 112 2.47 15.63 10.31
C PRO A 112 3.54 15.68 11.41
N LEU A 113 3.29 16.45 12.45
CA LEU A 113 4.27 16.76 13.49
C LEU A 113 4.90 15.53 14.14
N SER A 114 4.12 14.44 14.28
CA SER A 114 4.59 13.15 14.81
C SER A 114 5.69 12.51 13.96
N PHE A 115 5.62 12.69 12.62
CA PHE A 115 6.64 12.20 11.69
C PHE A 115 7.78 13.21 11.54
N ALA A 116 7.48 14.51 11.44
CA ALA A 116 8.48 15.56 11.27
C ALA A 116 9.49 15.62 12.44
N ARG A 117 9.05 15.29 13.66
CA ARG A 117 9.90 15.24 14.85
C ARG A 117 10.66 13.94 15.04
N SER A 118 10.33 12.91 14.29
CA SER A 118 10.96 11.60 14.42
C SER A 118 12.17 11.49 13.49
N PRO A 119 13.39 11.24 14.04
CA PRO A 119 14.59 11.07 13.22
C PRO A 119 14.47 9.95 12.19
N ARG A 120 13.60 8.96 12.43
CA ARG A 120 13.37 7.84 11.53
C ARG A 120 12.78 8.24 10.17
N TYR A 121 12.14 9.44 10.11
CA TYR A 121 11.49 9.93 8.89
C TYR A 121 12.31 11.04 8.20
N LYS A 122 13.58 11.24 8.58
CA LYS A 122 14.47 12.24 7.95
C LYS A 122 14.60 12.05 6.45
N TYR A 123 14.50 10.79 5.97
CA TYR A 123 14.60 10.50 4.54
C TYR A 123 13.44 11.07 3.73
N GLN A 124 12.29 11.36 4.32
CA GLN A 124 11.22 12.07 3.64
C GLN A 124 11.70 13.42 3.07
N THR A 125 12.42 14.18 3.88
CA THR A 125 12.98 15.49 3.47
C THR A 125 14.27 15.38 2.68
N LEU A 126 14.97 14.25 2.74
CA LEU A 126 16.13 13.98 1.86
C LEU A 126 15.67 13.57 0.45
N PHE A 127 14.56 12.85 0.32
CA PHE A 127 13.99 12.48 -0.97
C PHE A 127 13.23 13.63 -1.64
N ALA A 128 12.64 14.54 -0.86
CA ALA A 128 11.99 15.75 -1.34
C ALA A 128 12.28 16.90 -0.37
N PRO A 129 13.36 17.68 -0.58
CA PRO A 129 13.77 18.78 0.29
C PRO A 129 12.71 19.86 0.51
N SER A 130 11.81 20.08 -0.45
CA SER A 130 10.69 20.98 -0.34
C SER A 130 9.82 20.72 0.90
N LEU A 131 9.64 19.45 1.29
CA LEU A 131 8.81 19.07 2.45
C LEU A 131 9.24 19.71 3.77
N ALA A 132 10.52 20.10 3.91
CA ALA A 132 11.01 20.75 5.12
C ALA A 132 10.41 22.15 5.34
N HIS A 133 9.88 22.76 4.31
CA HIS A 133 9.37 24.13 4.29
C HIS A 133 7.85 24.20 4.11
N GLU A 134 7.21 23.07 3.81
CA GLU A 134 5.78 23.00 3.59
C GLU A 134 5.00 22.84 4.91
N GLN A 135 3.80 23.40 4.94
CA GLN A 135 2.93 23.33 6.11
C GLN A 135 2.16 22.00 6.16
N ASP A 136 2.00 21.44 7.36
CA ASP A 136 1.06 20.33 7.58
C ASP A 136 -0.38 20.83 7.33
N VAL A 137 -1.13 20.09 6.49
CA VAL A 137 -2.50 20.41 6.10
C VAL A 137 -3.53 19.41 6.66
N GLN A 138 -3.12 18.55 7.59
CA GLN A 138 -3.99 17.49 8.09
C GLN A 138 -5.04 17.94 9.11
N GLY A 139 -5.04 19.15 9.56
CA GLY A 139 -5.99 19.60 10.57
C GLY A 139 -5.81 18.91 11.94
N ASN A 140 -6.62 19.33 12.90
CA ASN A 140 -6.54 18.86 14.29
C ASN A 140 -7.00 17.41 14.45
N ALA A 141 -6.70 16.82 15.60
CA ALA A 141 -6.84 15.40 16.02
C ALA A 141 -8.18 14.65 15.75
N GLY A 142 -8.98 15.09 14.82
CA GLY A 142 -10.22 14.43 14.38
C GLY A 142 -10.18 13.91 12.94
N GLY A 143 -9.03 13.96 12.25
CA GLY A 143 -8.87 13.43 10.89
C GLY A 143 -9.55 14.26 9.79
N ARG A 144 -10.09 15.43 10.09
CA ARG A 144 -10.66 16.33 9.09
C ARG A 144 -9.55 17.18 8.48
N PRO A 145 -9.48 17.31 7.13
CA PRO A 145 -8.49 18.16 6.48
C PRO A 145 -8.70 19.64 6.85
N ASP A 146 -7.59 20.37 6.98
CA ASP A 146 -7.63 21.83 7.13
C ASP A 146 -7.92 22.45 5.74
N LEU A 147 -9.19 22.80 5.51
CA LEU A 147 -9.64 23.36 4.23
C LEU A 147 -9.00 24.72 3.92
N GLU A 148 -8.69 25.53 4.94
CA GLU A 148 -8.02 26.82 4.73
C GLU A 148 -6.57 26.60 4.26
N ALA A 149 -5.86 25.69 4.91
CA ALA A 149 -4.50 25.34 4.50
C ALA A 149 -4.50 24.72 3.08
N LEU A 150 -5.49 23.88 2.74
CA LEU A 150 -5.63 23.31 1.39
C LEU A 150 -5.92 24.39 0.34
N LEU A 151 -6.76 25.38 0.64
CA LEU A 151 -7.02 26.51 -0.27
C LEU A 151 -5.74 27.36 -0.51
N LYS A 152 -4.90 27.52 0.51
CA LYS A 152 -3.59 28.18 0.38
C LYS A 152 -2.61 27.32 -0.44
N ALA A 153 -2.58 26.01 -0.21
CA ALA A 153 -1.72 25.07 -0.92
C ALA A 153 -2.12 24.93 -2.40
N ARG A 154 -3.37 25.22 -2.77
CA ARG A 154 -3.88 25.12 -4.14
C ARG A 154 -3.46 23.84 -4.87
N PRO A 155 -3.79 22.65 -4.35
CA PRO A 155 -3.40 21.41 -4.99
C PRO A 155 -4.15 21.19 -6.30
N ASP A 156 -3.46 20.58 -7.28
CA ASP A 156 -4.07 20.04 -8.49
C ASP A 156 -4.73 18.68 -8.24
N VAL A 157 -4.21 17.95 -7.25
CA VAL A 157 -4.73 16.67 -6.80
C VAL A 157 -4.41 16.41 -5.33
N ILE A 158 -5.32 15.75 -4.64
CA ILE A 158 -5.15 15.28 -3.26
C ILE A 158 -5.24 13.76 -3.24
N PHE A 159 -4.23 13.07 -2.73
CA PHE A 159 -4.27 11.64 -2.48
C PHE A 159 -4.65 11.35 -1.03
N THR A 160 -5.59 10.45 -0.81
CA THR A 160 -6.00 10.02 0.54
C THR A 160 -6.42 8.55 0.56
N MET A 161 -6.34 7.93 1.75
CA MET A 161 -6.84 6.57 2.02
C MET A 161 -8.20 6.58 2.73
N ASP A 162 -8.77 7.75 2.98
CA ASP A 162 -10.07 7.88 3.64
C ASP A 162 -11.15 8.33 2.67
N LEU A 163 -12.10 7.42 2.40
CA LEU A 163 -13.18 7.67 1.46
C LEU A 163 -14.12 8.80 1.94
N GLN A 164 -14.34 8.95 3.25
CA GLN A 164 -15.17 10.04 3.78
C GLN A 164 -14.50 11.40 3.56
N THR A 165 -13.19 11.45 3.70
CA THR A 165 -12.40 12.66 3.39
C THR A 165 -12.52 13.04 1.91
N THR A 166 -12.56 12.07 0.97
CA THR A 166 -12.72 12.40 -0.44
C THR A 166 -14.04 13.12 -0.73
N ASP A 167 -15.14 12.70 -0.08
CA ASP A 167 -16.45 13.34 -0.27
C ASP A 167 -16.47 14.79 0.25
N VAL A 168 -15.77 15.04 1.36
CA VAL A 168 -15.61 16.39 1.91
C VAL A 168 -14.81 17.26 0.95
N LEU A 169 -13.71 16.75 0.43
CA LEU A 169 -12.84 17.48 -0.49
C LEU A 169 -13.53 17.82 -1.81
N GLU A 170 -14.25 16.86 -2.40
CA GLU A 170 -15.00 17.08 -3.65
C GLU A 170 -16.08 18.15 -3.50
N ARG A 171 -16.83 18.14 -2.39
CA ARG A 171 -17.85 19.17 -2.11
C ARG A 171 -17.23 20.58 -1.96
N ASN A 172 -15.94 20.66 -1.64
CA ASN A 172 -15.19 21.90 -1.55
C ASN A 172 -14.38 22.20 -2.83
N GLY A 173 -14.62 21.48 -3.93
CA GLY A 173 -14.04 21.76 -5.25
C GLY A 173 -12.63 21.20 -5.47
N PHE A 174 -12.10 20.36 -4.58
CA PHE A 174 -10.81 19.72 -4.75
C PHE A 174 -10.90 18.41 -5.54
N ALA A 175 -9.92 18.14 -6.39
CA ALA A 175 -9.75 16.84 -7.02
C ALA A 175 -9.12 15.86 -6.03
N ALA A 176 -9.92 14.95 -5.49
CA ALA A 176 -9.49 13.96 -4.49
C ALA A 176 -9.48 12.54 -5.09
N VAL A 177 -8.33 11.88 -5.06
CA VAL A 177 -8.12 10.52 -5.54
C VAL A 177 -8.01 9.58 -4.33
N PHE A 178 -8.94 8.65 -4.24
CA PHE A 178 -8.95 7.62 -3.20
C PHE A 178 -7.98 6.50 -3.55
N LEU A 179 -7.15 6.13 -2.59
CA LEU A 179 -6.19 5.03 -2.68
C LEU A 179 -6.47 4.00 -1.58
N SER A 180 -6.48 2.71 -1.95
CA SER A 180 -6.66 1.61 -1.01
C SER A 180 -5.85 0.40 -1.46
N TRP A 181 -5.09 -0.19 -0.55
CA TRP A 181 -4.33 -1.40 -0.85
C TRP A 181 -4.09 -2.23 0.42
N ARG A 182 -4.19 -3.54 0.27
CA ARG A 182 -3.97 -4.52 1.35
C ARG A 182 -3.07 -5.66 0.91
N GLN A 183 -3.09 -5.97 -0.38
CA GLN A 183 -2.35 -7.05 -1.01
C GLN A 183 -1.32 -6.49 -2.00
N PRO A 184 -0.29 -7.24 -2.37
CA PRO A 184 0.72 -6.78 -3.32
C PRO A 184 0.14 -6.40 -4.70
N GLU A 185 -0.91 -7.07 -5.16
CA GLU A 185 -1.57 -6.71 -6.42
C GLU A 185 -2.25 -5.34 -6.35
N ASP A 186 -2.81 -4.99 -5.18
CA ASP A 186 -3.37 -3.65 -4.96
C ASP A 186 -2.27 -2.59 -5.02
N VAL A 187 -1.06 -2.87 -4.49
CA VAL A 187 0.11 -1.98 -4.58
C VAL A 187 0.43 -1.68 -6.05
N LYS A 188 0.42 -2.71 -6.91
CA LYS A 188 0.64 -2.53 -8.36
C LYS A 188 -0.50 -1.73 -9.00
N GLY A 189 -1.74 -1.98 -8.59
CA GLY A 189 -2.92 -1.20 -9.01
C GLY A 189 -2.79 0.27 -8.64
N LEU A 190 -2.39 0.55 -7.39
CA LEU A 190 -2.11 1.89 -6.90
C LEU A 190 -1.01 2.57 -7.73
N MET A 191 0.10 1.88 -7.99
CA MET A 191 1.19 2.44 -8.79
C MET A 191 0.75 2.79 -10.21
N ARG A 192 -0.09 1.95 -10.86
CA ARG A 192 -0.66 2.29 -12.17
C ARG A 192 -1.50 3.57 -12.09
N LEU A 193 -2.38 3.68 -11.09
CA LEU A 193 -3.23 4.85 -10.90
C LEU A 193 -2.41 6.11 -10.61
N VAL A 194 -1.45 6.06 -9.68
CA VAL A 194 -0.57 7.21 -9.39
C VAL A 194 0.24 7.60 -10.63
N GLY A 195 0.74 6.61 -11.38
CA GLY A 195 1.42 6.83 -12.67
C GLY A 195 0.51 7.52 -13.70
N GLU A 196 -0.75 7.12 -13.81
CA GLU A 196 -1.75 7.75 -14.66
C GLU A 196 -2.04 9.19 -14.21
N VAL A 197 -2.28 9.41 -12.91
CA VAL A 197 -2.52 10.74 -12.33
C VAL A 197 -1.35 11.69 -12.59
N LEU A 198 -0.11 11.22 -12.52
CA LEU A 198 1.09 12.05 -12.65
C LEU A 198 1.69 12.08 -14.07
N ASN A 199 1.06 11.39 -15.04
CA ASN A 199 1.60 11.18 -16.40
C ASN A 199 2.99 10.51 -16.36
N ARG A 200 3.14 9.48 -15.52
CA ARG A 200 4.35 8.67 -15.29
C ARG A 200 4.08 7.16 -15.46
N GLN A 201 3.28 6.80 -16.45
CA GLN A 201 2.87 5.39 -16.68
C GLN A 201 4.08 4.47 -16.92
N ASP A 202 5.09 4.94 -17.67
CA ASP A 202 6.30 4.17 -17.94
C ASP A 202 7.11 3.90 -16.66
N GLY A 203 7.25 4.90 -15.78
CA GLY A 203 7.89 4.74 -14.48
C GLY A 203 7.14 3.77 -13.58
N ALA A 204 5.81 3.86 -13.56
CA ALA A 204 4.97 2.92 -12.82
C ALA A 204 5.11 1.49 -13.36
N ALA A 205 5.12 1.30 -14.68
CA ALA A 205 5.33 -0.01 -15.30
C ALA A 205 6.71 -0.59 -14.98
N GLU A 206 7.74 0.25 -14.96
CA GLU A 206 9.10 -0.17 -14.59
C GLU A 206 9.19 -0.60 -13.13
N TYR A 207 8.60 0.17 -12.20
CA TYR A 207 8.54 -0.22 -10.80
C TYR A 207 7.80 -1.55 -10.61
N ILE A 208 6.69 -1.77 -11.30
CA ILE A 208 5.93 -3.02 -11.24
C ILE A 208 6.78 -4.19 -11.72
N ARG A 209 7.51 -4.04 -12.83
CA ARG A 209 8.45 -5.09 -13.30
C ARG A 209 9.52 -5.38 -12.26
N TYR A 210 10.14 -4.35 -11.69
CA TYR A 210 11.15 -4.53 -10.62
C TYR A 210 10.57 -5.26 -9.40
N PHE A 211 9.32 -4.92 -9.02
CA PHE A 211 8.61 -5.59 -7.94
C PHE A 211 8.44 -7.09 -8.25
N ASP A 212 7.89 -7.41 -9.41
CA ASP A 212 7.61 -8.79 -9.81
C ASP A 212 8.90 -9.61 -9.97
N ASP A 213 9.93 -9.05 -10.60
CA ASP A 213 11.23 -9.69 -10.77
C ASP A 213 11.92 -9.97 -9.43
N THR A 214 11.79 -9.04 -8.48
CA THR A 214 12.35 -9.21 -7.13
C THR A 214 11.63 -10.33 -6.37
N VAL A 215 10.30 -10.35 -6.39
CA VAL A 215 9.50 -11.40 -5.76
C VAL A 215 9.81 -12.76 -6.39
N LYS A 216 9.88 -12.82 -7.71
CA LYS A 216 10.23 -14.04 -8.44
C LYS A 216 11.63 -14.53 -8.07
N ARG A 217 12.65 -13.66 -8.09
CA ARG A 217 14.03 -13.98 -7.74
C ARG A 217 14.15 -14.58 -6.33
N VAL A 218 13.48 -13.99 -5.35
CA VAL A 218 13.44 -14.54 -3.99
C VAL A 218 12.67 -15.85 -3.95
N GLY A 219 11.52 -15.93 -4.59
CA GLY A 219 10.68 -17.13 -4.65
C GLY A 219 11.41 -18.35 -5.22
N GLU A 220 12.21 -18.18 -6.27
CA GLU A 220 13.03 -19.25 -6.87
C GLU A 220 14.06 -19.84 -5.89
N VAL A 221 14.62 -19.01 -5.01
CA VAL A 221 15.56 -19.46 -3.98
C VAL A 221 14.85 -20.15 -2.84
N VAL A 222 13.78 -19.52 -2.28
CA VAL A 222 13.10 -20.03 -1.09
C VAL A 222 12.18 -21.21 -1.37
N SER A 223 11.80 -21.44 -2.64
CA SER A 223 11.02 -22.65 -3.04
C SER A 223 11.75 -23.95 -2.71
N ARG A 224 13.08 -23.92 -2.60
CA ARG A 224 13.93 -25.06 -2.24
C ARG A 224 13.95 -25.34 -0.74
N VAL A 225 13.39 -24.43 0.07
CA VAL A 225 13.33 -24.60 1.53
C VAL A 225 12.03 -25.34 1.90
N PRO A 226 12.11 -26.58 2.44
CA PRO A 226 10.92 -27.29 2.88
C PRO A 226 10.13 -26.47 3.92
N GLN A 227 8.79 -26.55 3.88
CA GLN A 227 7.92 -25.78 4.76
C GLN A 227 8.29 -25.94 6.26
N GLY A 228 8.59 -27.16 6.70
CA GLY A 228 8.99 -27.42 8.08
C GLY A 228 10.39 -26.90 8.47
N LYS A 229 11.16 -26.34 7.53
CA LYS A 229 12.47 -25.71 7.77
C LYS A 229 12.43 -24.19 7.69
N ARG A 230 11.30 -23.62 7.37
CA ARG A 230 11.10 -22.17 7.34
C ARG A 230 11.04 -21.63 8.77
N PRO A 231 11.74 -20.54 9.08
CA PRO A 231 11.71 -19.96 10.42
C PRO A 231 10.32 -19.42 10.74
N ARG A 232 9.88 -19.58 11.97
CA ARG A 232 8.65 -19.01 12.51
C ARG A 232 8.92 -17.54 12.86
N VAL A 233 8.19 -16.62 12.25
CA VAL A 233 8.45 -15.18 12.33
C VAL A 233 7.27 -14.46 12.95
N LEU A 234 7.54 -13.58 13.91
CA LEU A 234 6.59 -12.62 14.45
C LEU A 234 7.06 -11.21 14.10
N LEU A 235 6.21 -10.42 13.44
CA LEU A 235 6.35 -8.96 13.37
C LEU A 235 5.42 -8.35 14.41
N CYS A 236 5.91 -7.47 15.27
CA CYS A 236 5.04 -6.74 16.18
C CYS A 236 5.61 -5.40 16.68
N THR A 237 4.71 -4.53 17.10
CA THR A 237 5.00 -3.43 18.03
C THR A 237 4.88 -4.03 19.43
N VAL A 238 6.00 -4.14 20.14
CA VAL A 238 6.11 -4.90 21.39
C VAL A 238 5.27 -4.27 22.50
N ARG A 239 5.30 -2.94 22.62
CA ARG A 239 4.59 -2.21 23.69
C ARG A 239 3.07 -2.39 23.65
N THR A 240 2.52 -2.62 22.47
CA THR A 240 1.07 -2.83 22.28
C THR A 240 0.71 -4.29 21.99
N LEU A 241 1.70 -5.16 21.86
CA LEU A 241 1.53 -6.56 21.44
C LEU A 241 0.64 -6.65 20.19
N THR A 242 0.96 -5.84 19.20
CA THR A 242 0.15 -5.72 17.98
C THR A 242 0.99 -6.02 16.74
N GLN A 243 0.50 -6.92 15.90
CA GLN A 243 0.96 -7.08 14.52
C GLN A 243 0.19 -6.04 13.68
N PRO A 244 0.86 -4.98 13.18
CA PRO A 244 0.15 -3.78 12.74
C PRO A 244 -0.49 -3.89 11.35
N HIS A 245 0.06 -4.75 10.45
CA HIS A 245 -0.34 -4.76 9.05
C HIS A 245 -0.48 -6.15 8.47
N LEU A 246 -1.63 -6.43 7.85
CA LEU A 246 -1.93 -7.71 7.19
C LEU A 246 -0.93 -8.06 6.09
N ILE A 247 -0.41 -7.07 5.36
CA ILE A 247 0.56 -7.29 4.28
C ILE A 247 1.85 -7.97 4.77
N ALA A 248 2.14 -7.92 6.07
CA ALA A 248 3.29 -8.61 6.64
C ALA A 248 3.21 -10.14 6.48
N GLU A 249 2.01 -10.71 6.50
CA GLU A 249 1.81 -12.14 6.26
C GLU A 249 2.36 -12.53 4.88
N TRP A 250 2.06 -11.72 3.86
CA TRP A 250 2.52 -11.95 2.50
C TRP A 250 4.04 -11.85 2.36
N TRP A 251 4.69 -10.74 2.80
CA TRP A 251 6.12 -10.61 2.58
C TRP A 251 6.97 -11.54 3.46
N ILE A 252 6.49 -11.91 4.67
CA ILE A 252 7.15 -12.91 5.49
C ILE A 252 7.19 -14.26 4.75
N GLU A 253 6.05 -14.70 4.20
CA GLU A 253 5.97 -15.97 3.48
C GLU A 253 6.71 -15.93 2.15
N THR A 254 6.64 -14.83 1.43
CA THR A 254 7.40 -14.60 0.18
C THR A 254 8.91 -14.68 0.43
N ALA A 255 9.38 -14.16 1.56
CA ALA A 255 10.78 -14.23 1.97
C ALA A 255 11.20 -15.61 2.55
N GLY A 256 10.30 -16.60 2.56
CA GLY A 256 10.56 -17.97 3.03
C GLY A 256 10.43 -18.16 4.54
N GLY A 257 9.79 -17.24 5.26
CA GLY A 257 9.39 -17.43 6.65
C GLY A 257 8.01 -18.09 6.77
N THR A 258 7.60 -18.33 8.01
CA THR A 258 6.23 -18.70 8.37
C THR A 258 5.73 -17.71 9.39
N SER A 259 4.76 -16.85 9.02
CA SER A 259 4.19 -15.89 9.96
C SER A 259 3.38 -16.62 11.03
N VAL A 260 3.69 -16.36 12.31
CA VAL A 260 2.96 -16.99 13.43
C VAL A 260 1.57 -16.39 13.65
N THR A 261 1.29 -15.24 13.03
CA THR A 261 -0.01 -14.55 13.07
C THR A 261 -0.90 -14.83 11.86
N ASN A 262 -0.41 -15.59 10.87
CA ASN A 262 -1.19 -15.98 9.70
C ASN A 262 -2.15 -17.12 10.03
N ASN A 263 -3.38 -16.74 10.38
CA ASN A 263 -4.48 -17.66 10.69
C ASN A 263 -5.68 -17.49 9.74
N GLY A 264 -5.44 -16.91 8.55
CA GLY A 264 -6.48 -16.61 7.58
C GLY A 264 -7.31 -15.35 7.93
N ARG A 265 -6.81 -14.49 8.83
CA ARG A 265 -7.47 -13.24 9.21
C ARG A 265 -7.61 -12.29 8.03
N SER A 266 -8.66 -11.47 8.07
CA SER A 266 -8.89 -10.36 7.12
C SER A 266 -8.68 -8.98 7.76
N MET A 267 -8.52 -8.92 9.09
CA MET A 267 -8.30 -7.66 9.81
C MET A 267 -6.89 -7.14 9.56
N GLU A 268 -6.78 -5.84 9.35
CA GLU A 268 -5.50 -5.17 9.07
C GLU A 268 -4.54 -5.29 10.25
N SER A 269 -4.99 -4.96 11.45
CA SER A 269 -4.22 -5.03 12.68
C SER A 269 -4.71 -6.17 13.57
N PHE A 270 -3.79 -6.83 14.27
CA PHE A 270 -4.08 -7.94 15.16
C PHE A 270 -3.34 -7.78 16.48
N THR A 271 -4.10 -7.62 17.57
CA THR A 271 -3.57 -7.57 18.95
C THR A 271 -3.64 -8.94 19.58
N PHE A 272 -2.57 -9.34 20.25
CA PHE A 272 -2.44 -10.65 20.90
C PHE A 272 -1.95 -10.49 22.35
N SER A 273 -2.05 -11.54 23.16
CA SER A 273 -1.54 -11.53 24.51
C SER A 273 -0.09 -11.99 24.59
N LEU A 274 0.58 -11.70 25.71
CA LEU A 274 1.93 -12.18 25.97
C LEU A 274 1.97 -13.73 25.99
N GLU A 275 0.94 -14.36 26.54
CA GLU A 275 0.81 -15.81 26.58
C GLU A 275 0.74 -16.40 25.16
N GLN A 276 0.02 -15.75 24.26
CA GLN A 276 0.00 -16.15 22.84
C GLN A 276 1.37 -16.00 22.20
N MET A 277 2.08 -14.90 22.46
CA MET A 277 3.45 -14.70 21.95
C MET A 277 4.42 -15.77 22.47
N LEU A 278 4.32 -16.12 23.76
CA LEU A 278 5.10 -17.20 24.36
C LEU A 278 4.74 -18.57 23.78
N ALA A 279 3.46 -18.84 23.53
CA ALA A 279 3.00 -20.08 22.92
C ALA A 279 3.45 -20.20 21.45
N TRP A 280 3.44 -19.12 20.69
CA TRP A 280 4.01 -19.10 19.34
C TRP A 280 5.52 -19.32 19.35
N ASN A 281 6.22 -18.80 20.35
CA ASN A 281 7.66 -18.96 20.54
C ASN A 281 8.45 -18.81 19.21
N PRO A 282 8.43 -17.62 18.57
CA PRO A 282 9.00 -17.41 17.25
C PRO A 282 10.52 -17.63 17.22
N ASP A 283 11.03 -18.09 16.07
CA ASP A 283 12.46 -18.21 15.79
C ASP A 283 13.11 -16.85 15.49
N ILE A 284 12.30 -15.94 14.94
CA ILE A 284 12.71 -14.57 14.59
C ILE A 284 11.63 -13.61 15.06
N LEU A 285 12.06 -12.55 15.71
CA LEU A 285 11.21 -11.43 16.12
C LEU A 285 11.61 -10.19 15.33
N LEU A 286 10.67 -9.61 14.59
CA LEU A 286 10.82 -8.35 13.90
C LEU A 286 10.06 -7.28 14.68
N VAL A 287 10.72 -6.19 15.03
CA VAL A 287 10.13 -5.12 15.84
C VAL A 287 10.04 -3.82 15.04
N SER A 288 9.08 -2.97 15.42
CA SER A 288 8.78 -1.75 14.67
C SER A 288 9.83 -0.66 14.88
N GLY A 289 10.50 -0.62 16.02
CA GLY A 289 11.45 0.44 16.34
C GLY A 289 12.56 0.03 17.31
N PRO A 290 13.60 0.87 17.46
CA PRO A 290 14.68 0.64 18.41
C PRO A 290 14.21 0.54 19.87
N GLU A 291 13.17 1.26 20.23
CA GLU A 291 12.57 1.24 21.56
C GLU A 291 11.97 -0.14 21.88
N ASP A 292 11.31 -0.77 20.89
CA ASP A 292 10.80 -2.12 21.01
C ASP A 292 11.94 -3.15 21.17
N LEU A 293 13.06 -2.96 20.44
CA LEU A 293 14.25 -3.79 20.57
C LEU A 293 14.82 -3.73 22.00
N LYS A 294 14.93 -2.52 22.54
CA LYS A 294 15.39 -2.31 23.93
C LYS A 294 14.47 -3.01 24.92
N GLU A 295 13.15 -2.80 24.80
CA GLU A 295 12.16 -3.41 25.67
C GLU A 295 12.24 -4.94 25.68
N VAL A 296 12.38 -5.55 24.50
CA VAL A 296 12.48 -7.03 24.37
C VAL A 296 13.65 -7.61 25.15
N TYR A 297 14.78 -6.91 25.23
CA TYR A 297 15.96 -7.41 25.95
C TYR A 297 15.99 -7.02 27.43
N GLU A 298 15.32 -5.97 27.85
CA GLU A 298 15.29 -5.50 29.24
C GLU A 298 14.14 -6.12 30.05
N ASP A 299 12.99 -6.41 29.42
CA ASP A 299 11.85 -6.98 30.11
C ASP A 299 11.96 -8.51 30.23
N ARG A 300 12.02 -8.99 31.47
CA ARG A 300 12.14 -10.42 31.79
C ARG A 300 11.05 -11.29 31.17
N ARG A 301 9.88 -10.73 30.89
CA ARG A 301 8.76 -11.46 30.30
C ARG A 301 9.08 -12.02 28.90
N PHE A 302 9.97 -11.37 28.15
CA PHE A 302 10.35 -11.81 26.80
C PHE A 302 11.55 -12.74 26.76
N LEU A 303 12.33 -12.85 27.84
CA LEU A 303 13.58 -13.64 27.85
C LEU A 303 13.39 -15.15 27.59
N ALA A 304 12.16 -15.66 27.75
CA ALA A 304 11.85 -17.06 27.45
C ALA A 304 11.72 -17.34 25.94
N ILE A 305 11.48 -16.32 25.13
CA ILE A 305 11.22 -16.43 23.68
C ILE A 305 12.50 -16.90 22.95
N LYS A 306 12.37 -17.85 22.04
CA LYS A 306 13.48 -18.41 21.27
C LYS A 306 14.27 -17.35 20.50
N ALA A 307 13.57 -16.44 19.81
CA ALA A 307 14.20 -15.34 19.08
C ALA A 307 15.07 -14.47 20.00
N VAL A 308 14.62 -14.19 21.22
CA VAL A 308 15.37 -13.38 22.20
C VAL A 308 16.60 -14.14 22.70
N LYS A 309 16.46 -15.40 23.09
CA LYS A 309 17.56 -16.26 23.52
C LYS A 309 18.65 -16.42 22.46
N SER A 310 18.26 -16.54 21.19
CA SER A 310 19.17 -16.72 20.06
C SER A 310 19.64 -15.39 19.44
N ARG A 311 19.28 -14.26 20.02
CA ARG A 311 19.59 -12.91 19.53
C ARG A 311 19.13 -12.66 18.07
N ARG A 312 18.02 -13.27 17.68
CA ARG A 312 17.38 -13.08 16.36
C ARG A 312 16.20 -12.11 16.44
N VAL A 313 16.44 -10.95 17.03
CA VAL A 313 15.50 -9.83 17.09
C VAL A 313 16.04 -8.70 16.20
N TYR A 314 15.23 -8.25 15.25
CA TYR A 314 15.66 -7.26 14.27
C TYR A 314 14.66 -6.09 14.20
N VAL A 315 15.18 -4.88 14.12
CA VAL A 315 14.37 -3.69 13.85
C VAL A 315 14.08 -3.61 12.36
N ALA A 316 12.82 -3.40 12.00
CA ALA A 316 12.46 -3.21 10.61
C ALA A 316 13.05 -1.90 10.07
N PRO A 317 13.71 -1.91 8.88
CA PRO A 317 14.28 -0.73 8.27
C PRO A 317 13.24 0.37 8.03
N CYS A 318 13.68 1.63 8.04
CA CYS A 318 12.83 2.78 7.77
C CYS A 318 13.60 3.79 6.90
N ALA A 319 13.06 4.10 5.73
CA ALA A 319 13.57 5.17 4.89
C ALA A 319 12.42 6.12 4.50
N ALA A 320 11.77 5.98 3.34
CA ALA A 320 10.56 6.77 3.08
C ALA A 320 9.47 6.45 4.11
N HIS A 321 9.33 5.16 4.43
CA HIS A 321 8.49 4.70 5.54
C HIS A 321 9.09 3.43 6.16
N LEU A 322 8.45 2.93 7.22
CA LEU A 322 8.78 1.64 7.80
C LEU A 322 8.54 0.52 6.79
N TRP A 323 9.59 -0.24 6.42
CA TRP A 323 9.51 -1.28 5.38
C TRP A 323 8.52 -2.39 5.69
N ALA A 324 8.33 -2.69 6.97
CA ALA A 324 7.33 -3.68 7.41
C ALA A 324 5.87 -3.28 7.09
N ASN A 325 5.65 -2.01 6.70
CA ASN A 325 4.35 -1.46 6.36
C ASN A 325 4.06 -1.55 4.85
N ARG A 326 2.91 -1.02 4.43
CA ARG A 326 2.41 -0.97 3.04
C ARG A 326 3.03 0.18 2.24
N THR A 327 4.35 0.19 2.11
CA THR A 327 5.13 1.23 1.41
C THR A 327 5.53 0.80 0.00
N ALA A 328 5.97 1.73 -0.83
CA ALA A 328 6.57 1.43 -2.13
C ALA A 328 7.89 0.63 -2.01
N GLU A 329 8.48 0.56 -0.81
CA GLU A 329 9.74 -0.14 -0.54
C GLU A 329 9.56 -1.66 -0.31
N GLN A 330 8.36 -2.21 -0.59
CA GLN A 330 8.04 -3.65 -0.43
C GLN A 330 9.04 -4.60 -1.12
N PRO A 331 9.56 -4.34 -2.33
CA PRO A 331 10.59 -5.20 -2.91
C PRO A 331 11.84 -5.30 -2.06
N LEU A 332 12.29 -4.18 -1.46
CA LEU A 332 13.42 -4.16 -0.53
C LEU A 332 13.10 -4.91 0.78
N THR A 333 11.86 -4.81 1.25
CA THR A 333 11.39 -5.57 2.43
C THR A 333 11.55 -7.07 2.22
N VAL A 334 11.13 -7.58 1.05
CA VAL A 334 11.24 -9.01 0.69
C VAL A 334 12.71 -9.44 0.63
N LEU A 335 13.60 -8.64 0.04
CA LEU A 335 15.05 -8.95 -0.02
C LEU A 335 15.70 -8.95 1.36
N TRP A 336 15.41 -7.95 2.18
CA TRP A 336 15.91 -7.83 3.55
C TRP A 336 15.46 -9.00 4.40
N ALA A 337 14.18 -9.32 4.38
CA ALA A 337 13.60 -10.43 5.13
C ALA A 337 14.19 -11.77 4.68
N ALA A 338 14.31 -12.02 3.38
CA ALA A 338 14.91 -13.25 2.85
C ALA A 338 16.35 -13.44 3.31
N LYS A 339 17.15 -12.37 3.33
CA LYS A 339 18.54 -12.41 3.83
C LYS A 339 18.61 -12.70 5.34
N ILE A 340 17.68 -12.17 6.14
CA ILE A 340 17.59 -12.45 7.58
C ILE A 340 17.11 -13.88 7.86
N PHE A 341 16.13 -14.36 7.09
CA PHE A 341 15.53 -15.67 7.31
C PHE A 341 16.46 -16.79 6.89
N HIS A 342 17.19 -16.59 5.77
CA HIS A 342 18.04 -17.58 5.12
C HIS A 342 19.41 -17.00 4.75
N PRO A 343 20.26 -16.58 5.71
CA PRO A 343 21.51 -15.88 5.46
C PRO A 343 22.45 -16.67 4.52
N GLU A 344 22.49 -18.00 4.62
CA GLU A 344 23.36 -18.84 3.78
C GLU A 344 22.87 -18.88 2.32
N LEU A 345 21.55 -18.89 2.07
CA LEU A 345 21.00 -18.88 0.72
C LEU A 345 21.18 -17.53 0.03
N PHE A 346 21.17 -16.46 0.80
CA PHE A 346 21.31 -15.08 0.32
C PHE A 346 22.65 -14.45 0.68
N LYS A 347 23.72 -15.26 0.89
CA LYS A 347 25.06 -14.75 1.24
C LYS A 347 25.61 -13.77 0.22
N ASN A 348 25.33 -13.99 -1.06
CA ASN A 348 25.79 -13.15 -2.17
C ASN A 348 24.87 -11.93 -2.44
N LEU A 349 23.76 -11.79 -1.73
CA LEU A 349 22.87 -10.63 -1.86
C LEU A 349 23.51 -9.43 -1.15
N ASP A 350 23.84 -8.39 -1.90
CA ASP A 350 24.31 -7.10 -1.40
C ASP A 350 23.14 -6.13 -1.27
N LEU A 351 22.56 -6.04 -0.06
CA LEU A 351 21.42 -5.15 0.19
C LEU A 351 21.77 -3.68 0.00
N ILE A 352 23.01 -3.26 0.23
CA ILE A 352 23.43 -1.87 0.04
C ILE A 352 23.32 -1.51 -1.45
N LYS A 353 23.83 -2.36 -2.33
CA LYS A 353 23.73 -2.15 -3.78
C LYS A 353 22.29 -2.20 -4.28
N GLU A 354 21.45 -3.11 -3.74
CA GLU A 354 20.02 -3.16 -4.08
C GLU A 354 19.31 -1.86 -3.67
N MET A 355 19.60 -1.33 -2.48
CA MET A 355 19.07 -0.05 -2.02
C MET A 355 19.54 1.10 -2.89
N GLN A 356 20.84 1.19 -3.18
CA GLN A 356 21.41 2.22 -4.05
C GLN A 356 20.77 2.21 -5.43
N TYR A 357 20.57 1.02 -6.01
CA TYR A 357 19.85 0.87 -7.27
C TYR A 357 18.40 1.37 -7.15
N PHE A 358 17.66 0.89 -6.15
CA PHE A 358 16.25 1.22 -5.95
C PHE A 358 16.04 2.73 -5.78
N TYR A 359 16.73 3.34 -4.82
CA TYR A 359 16.56 4.76 -4.54
C TYR A 359 17.13 5.64 -5.66
N GLY A 360 18.23 5.21 -6.30
CA GLY A 360 18.79 5.91 -7.45
C GLY A 360 17.84 5.88 -8.65
N ARG A 361 17.25 4.72 -8.94
CA ARG A 361 16.41 4.53 -10.12
C ARG A 361 15.02 5.13 -9.97
N PHE A 362 14.38 4.92 -8.82
CA PHE A 362 12.98 5.25 -8.62
C PHE A 362 12.78 6.57 -7.87
N PHE A 363 13.62 6.88 -6.87
CA PHE A 363 13.49 8.11 -6.08
C PHE A 363 14.40 9.24 -6.58
N HIS A 364 15.23 8.97 -7.59
CA HIS A 364 16.27 9.88 -8.08
C HIS A 364 17.22 10.35 -6.98
N TYR A 365 17.44 9.51 -5.97
CA TYR A 365 18.26 9.80 -4.80
C TYR A 365 19.52 8.95 -4.77
N ARG A 366 20.69 9.61 -4.76
CA ARG A 366 21.99 8.93 -4.68
C ARG A 366 22.29 8.58 -3.22
N MET A 367 21.91 7.37 -2.82
CA MET A 367 22.14 6.87 -1.46
C MET A 367 23.62 6.46 -1.27
N SER A 368 24.23 6.94 -0.19
CA SER A 368 25.57 6.51 0.22
C SER A 368 25.54 5.16 0.96
N ASP A 369 26.71 4.50 1.02
CA ASP A 369 26.87 3.28 1.84
C ASP A 369 26.52 3.50 3.32
N GLY A 370 26.88 4.68 3.86
CA GLY A 370 26.60 5.06 5.24
C GLY A 370 25.09 5.11 5.52
N GLU A 371 24.35 5.79 4.67
CA GLU A 371 22.87 5.90 4.78
C GLU A 371 22.20 4.53 4.63
N ALA A 372 22.65 3.71 3.67
CA ALA A 372 22.11 2.38 3.51
C ALA A 372 22.35 1.51 4.75
N ARG A 373 23.54 1.56 5.36
CA ARG A 373 23.83 0.85 6.62
C ARG A 373 23.00 1.37 7.78
N GLU A 374 22.83 2.67 7.88
CA GLU A 374 21.99 3.29 8.91
C GLU A 374 20.55 2.78 8.84
N ILE A 375 19.95 2.78 7.64
CA ILE A 375 18.59 2.27 7.41
C ILE A 375 18.49 0.78 7.77
N LEU A 376 19.45 -0.04 7.32
CA LEU A 376 19.44 -1.49 7.57
C LEU A 376 19.64 -1.86 9.04
N ASN A 377 20.38 -1.06 9.80
CA ASN A 377 20.62 -1.32 11.22
C ASN A 377 19.47 -0.82 12.11
N GLY A 378 18.46 -0.15 11.55
CA GLY A 378 17.35 0.43 12.31
C GLY A 378 17.81 1.56 13.24
N ALA A 379 18.98 2.13 12.99
CA ALA A 379 19.67 3.09 13.87
C ALA A 379 19.22 4.52 13.60
N LEU A 380 17.92 4.79 13.70
CA LEU A 380 17.41 6.15 13.71
C LEU A 380 16.50 6.36 14.91
#